data_ace141a10a75c6583c7c41b5c7fafb32
#
_entry.id   ace141a10a75c6583c7c41b5c7fafb32
#
_cell.length_a   1.000
_cell.length_b   1.000
_cell.length_c   1.000
_cell.angle_alpha   90.00
_cell.angle_beta   90.00
_cell.angle_gamma   90.00
#
_symmetry.space_group_name_H-M   'P 1'
#
loop_
_entity.id
_entity.type
_entity.pdbx_description
1 polymer ?
#
loop_
_entity_poly.entity_id
_entity_poly.type
_entity_poly.pdbx_seq_one_letter_code
_entity_poly.pdbx_strand_id
1 'polypeptide(L)' 'MEKFYVQETIGGWKQTPSFEGTYEECVQYLNDYCYDSRSSFTIVSENELQVDYL' A
#
# COMPACT_ATOMS: atom_id res chain seq x y z
N MET A 1 -16.70 3.10 -7.60
CA MET A 1 -16.15 2.62 -6.35
C MET A 1 -14.67 2.96 -6.26
N GLU A 2 -14.26 3.53 -5.16
CA GLU A 2 -12.87 3.93 -5.01
C GLU A 2 -11.98 2.73 -4.72
N LYS A 3 -10.81 2.73 -5.35
CA LYS A 3 -9.84 1.68 -5.18
C LYS A 3 -8.71 2.17 -4.28
N PHE A 4 -8.25 1.30 -3.42
CA PHE A 4 -7.13 1.61 -2.53
C PHE A 4 -6.01 0.62 -2.77
N TYR A 5 -4.81 1.03 -2.41
CA TYR A 5 -3.61 0.25 -2.65
C TYR A 5 -2.76 0.20 -1.40
N VAL A 6 -2.10 -0.94 -1.20
CA VAL A 6 -1.08 -1.07 -0.17
C VAL A 6 0.25 -0.88 -0.85
N GLN A 7 1.00 0.10 -0.40
CA GLN A 7 2.25 0.48 -1.05
C GLN A 7 3.38 0.55 -0.02
N GLU A 8 4.50 -0.04 -0.36
CA GLU A 8 5.69 -0.01 0.48
C GLU A 8 6.60 1.13 0.05
N THR A 9 7.27 1.76 1.02
CA THR A 9 8.27 2.78 0.76
C THR A 9 9.60 2.25 1.27
N ILE A 10 10.59 2.17 0.40
CA ILE A 10 11.92 1.66 0.75
C ILE A 10 12.93 2.75 0.44
N GLY A 11 13.63 3.21 1.48
CA GLY A 11 14.65 4.24 1.32
C GLY A 11 14.10 5.55 0.75
N GLY A 12 12.83 5.85 1.03
CA GLY A 12 12.19 7.04 0.51
C GLY A 12 11.56 6.86 -0.86
N TRP A 13 11.73 5.70 -1.47
CA TRP A 13 11.20 5.42 -2.81
C TRP A 13 9.90 4.62 -2.70
N LYS A 14 8.85 5.13 -3.32
CA LYS A 14 7.56 4.46 -3.33
C LYS A 14 7.55 3.36 -4.38
N GLN A 15 7.28 2.15 -3.92
CA GLN A 15 7.33 0.97 -4.77
C GLN A 15 6.01 0.74 -5.49
N THR A 16 6.01 -0.17 -6.45
CA THR A 16 4.78 -0.63 -7.08
C THR A 16 3.88 -1.23 -6.01
N PRO A 17 2.56 -0.95 -6.06
CA PRO A 17 1.65 -1.47 -5.03
C PRO A 17 1.70 -3.00 -4.93
N SER A 18 1.61 -3.49 -3.70
CA SER A 18 1.60 -4.92 -3.43
C SER A 18 0.19 -5.50 -3.48
N PHE A 19 -0.82 -4.67 -3.33
CA PHE A 19 -2.20 -5.12 -3.19
C PHE A 19 -3.14 -4.00 -3.57
N GLU A 20 -4.30 -4.35 -4.12
CA GLU A 20 -5.35 -3.38 -4.38
C GLU A 20 -6.69 -3.94 -3.95
N GLY A 21 -7.60 -3.06 -3.53
CA GLY A 21 -8.93 -3.46 -3.11
C GLY A 21 -9.60 -2.32 -2.38
N THR A 22 -10.60 -2.65 -1.56
CA THR A 22 -11.25 -1.66 -0.72
C THR A 22 -10.30 -1.28 0.40
N TYR A 23 -10.63 -0.17 1.08
CA TYR A 23 -9.85 0.26 2.22
C TYR A 23 -9.76 -0.85 3.28
N GLU A 24 -10.89 -1.49 3.56
CA GLU A 24 -10.94 -2.56 4.56
C GLU A 24 -10.09 -3.76 4.16
N GLU A 25 -10.11 -4.08 2.87
CA GLU A 25 -9.28 -5.18 2.37
C GLU A 25 -7.80 -4.85 2.50
N CYS A 26 -7.44 -3.60 2.29
CA CYS A 26 -6.05 -3.17 2.45
C CYS A 26 -5.61 -3.28 3.91
N VAL A 27 -6.48 -2.89 4.84
CA VAL A 27 -6.19 -3.02 6.27
C VAL A 27 -5.97 -4.48 6.63
N GLN A 28 -6.83 -5.36 6.12
CA GLN A 28 -6.70 -6.78 6.37
C GLN A 28 -5.39 -7.34 5.82
N TYR A 29 -5.04 -6.91 4.62
CA TYR A 29 -3.79 -7.32 4.00
C TYR A 29 -2.59 -6.93 4.86
N LEU A 30 -2.58 -5.70 5.38
CA LEU A 30 -1.49 -5.25 6.24
C LEU A 30 -1.39 -6.09 7.50
N ASN A 31 -2.53 -6.43 8.08
CA ASN A 31 -2.54 -7.24 9.30
C ASN A 31 -2.06 -8.66 9.05
N ASP A 32 -2.39 -9.21 7.90
CA ASP A 32 -2.09 -10.61 7.60
C ASP A 32 -0.69 -10.84 7.06
N TYR A 33 -0.20 -9.90 6.26
CA TYR A 33 1.02 -10.14 5.49
C TYR A 33 2.15 -9.17 5.78
N CYS A 34 1.84 -8.03 6.39
CA CYS A 34 2.85 -6.99 6.59
C CYS A 34 3.04 -6.64 8.06
N TYR A 35 2.71 -7.56 8.93
CA TYR A 35 2.71 -7.29 10.38
C TYR A 35 4.04 -6.73 10.87
N ASP A 36 5.14 -7.36 10.48
CA ASP A 36 6.46 -6.97 10.96
C ASP A 36 7.02 -5.74 10.24
N SER A 37 6.40 -5.34 9.14
CA SER A 37 6.90 -4.23 8.31
C SER A 37 5.87 -3.13 8.13
N ARG A 38 4.90 -3.03 9.03
CA ARG A 38 3.79 -2.10 8.87
C ARG A 38 4.23 -0.65 8.72
N SER A 39 5.34 -0.28 9.38
CA SER A 39 5.79 1.11 9.32
C SER A 39 6.26 1.52 7.92
N SER A 40 6.60 0.54 7.08
CA SER A 40 7.05 0.80 5.71
C SER A 40 5.90 0.80 4.69
N PHE A 41 4.70 0.43 5.13
CA PHE A 41 3.55 0.31 4.25
C PHE A 41 2.51 1.37 4.54
N THR A 42 1.86 1.86 3.49
CA THR A 42 0.76 2.81 3.62
C THR A 42 -0.38 2.38 2.72
N ILE A 43 -1.59 2.83 3.07
CA ILE A 43 -2.76 2.63 2.22
C ILE A 43 -3.04 3.96 1.54
N VAL A 44 -3.06 3.95 0.22
CA VAL A 44 -3.31 5.16 -0.56
C VAL A 44 -4.48 4.93 -1.49
N SER A 45 -5.21 6.01 -1.79
CA SER A 45 -6.31 5.93 -2.74
C SER A 45 -5.77 5.94 -4.16
N GLU A 46 -6.64 5.58 -5.10
CA GLU A 46 -6.27 5.59 -6.51
C GLU A 46 -5.76 6.95 -6.96
N ASN A 47 -6.38 8.01 -6.47
CA ASN A 47 -6.00 9.37 -6.86
C ASN A 47 -4.67 9.81 -6.25
N GLU A 48 -4.27 9.20 -5.17
CA GLU A 48 -3.04 9.58 -4.46
C GLU A 48 -1.86 8.69 -4.78
N LEU A 49 -2.10 7.62 -5.53
CA LEU A 49 -1.06 6.65 -5.81
C LEU A 49 0.07 7.27 -6.63
N GLN A 50 1.28 7.08 -6.15
CA GLN A 50 2.50 7.48 -6.85
C GLN A 50 3.49 6.33 -6.77
N VAL A 51 4.18 6.07 -7.85
CA VAL A 51 5.20 5.03 -7.89
C VAL A 51 6.51 5.70 -8.34
N ASP A 52 7.47 5.72 -7.44
CA ASP A 52 8.76 6.37 -7.71
C ASP A 52 9.73 5.43 -8.39
N TYR A 53 9.47 4.15 -8.29
CA TYR A 53 10.37 3.13 -8.81
C TYR A 53 9.59 2.19 -9.71
N LEU A 54 9.97 2.12 -10.95
CA LEU A 54 9.33 1.25 -11.94
C LEU A 54 10.30 0.20 -12.46
#